data_017e1514b16a889dd8a6b91b72c38c32
#
_entry.id   017e1514b16a889dd8a6b91b72c38c32
#
_cell.length_a   1.000
_cell.length_b   1.000
_cell.length_c   1.000
_cell.angle_alpha   90.00
_cell.angle_beta   90.00
_cell.angle_gamma   90.00
#
_symmetry.space_group_name_H-M   'P 1'
#
loop_
_entity.id
_entity.type
_entity.pdbx_description
1 polymer ?
#
loop_
_entity_poly.entity_id
_entity_poly.type
_entity_poly.pdbx_seq_one_letter_code
_entity_poly.pdbx_strand_id
1 'polypeptide(L)'
;MIKKLASHLGEYKRAALLTPMFSALEAVMDILLPTIMAFIIDLGIEKGDMNAIVKYGLLTFAVAAIALLLGILAGKYAAEASTGFAGNLRDAMYENIQHYSFSNIDKFSTAGLVTRMTTDVTNLQNAFQMMERMCVRAPVHLVFALIMAFGIGGPLALIFVVAVAFLLAVLASTVSYTH
;
A
#
# COMPACT_ATOMS: atom_id res chain seq x y z
N MET A 1 4.98 -21.28 2.00
CA MET A 1 3.65 -20.89 1.51
C MET A 1 3.72 -19.64 0.61
N ILE A 2 4.21 -18.51 1.07
CA ILE A 2 4.33 -17.24 0.32
C ILE A 2 5.12 -17.40 -1.00
N LYS A 3 6.26 -18.10 -0.99
CA LYS A 3 7.09 -18.34 -2.19
C LYS A 3 6.35 -19.12 -3.29
N LYS A 4 5.44 -20.03 -2.90
CA LYS A 4 4.60 -20.80 -3.82
C LYS A 4 3.46 -19.96 -4.41
N LEU A 5 2.88 -19.05 -3.63
CA LEU A 5 1.90 -18.06 -4.10
C LEU A 5 2.55 -17.05 -5.05
N ALA A 6 3.74 -16.54 -4.72
CA ALA A 6 4.48 -15.63 -5.57
C ALA A 6 4.87 -16.21 -6.93
N SER A 7 4.96 -17.55 -7.08
CA SER A 7 5.21 -18.16 -8.39
C SER A 7 4.05 -17.96 -9.38
N HIS A 8 2.81 -17.80 -8.89
CA HIS A 8 1.63 -17.56 -9.72
C HIS A 8 1.50 -16.10 -10.22
N LEU A 9 2.41 -15.21 -9.84
CA LEU A 9 2.51 -13.87 -10.45
C LEU A 9 2.87 -13.92 -11.95
N GLY A 10 3.57 -14.97 -12.40
CA GLY A 10 3.87 -15.20 -13.80
C GLY A 10 4.41 -13.96 -14.52
N GLU A 11 3.70 -13.50 -15.53
CA GLU A 11 4.01 -12.33 -16.35
C GLU A 11 3.75 -10.99 -15.64
N TYR A 12 2.90 -10.98 -14.58
CA TYR A 12 2.51 -9.77 -13.84
C TYR A 12 3.55 -9.30 -12.79
N LYS A 13 4.72 -9.92 -12.72
CA LYS A 13 5.82 -9.52 -11.81
C LYS A 13 6.25 -8.07 -11.98
N ARG A 14 6.19 -7.55 -13.22
CA ARG A 14 6.53 -6.14 -13.49
C ARG A 14 5.51 -5.20 -12.87
N ALA A 15 4.21 -5.50 -13.01
CA ALA A 15 3.15 -4.71 -12.39
C ALA A 15 3.25 -4.76 -10.85
N ALA A 16 3.51 -5.94 -10.27
CA ALA A 16 3.73 -6.13 -8.84
C ALA A 16 4.97 -5.38 -8.29
N LEU A 17 5.99 -5.12 -9.10
CA LEU A 17 7.14 -4.29 -8.72
C LEU A 17 6.89 -2.79 -8.91
N LEU A 18 6.12 -2.41 -9.93
CA LEU A 18 5.79 -1.01 -10.19
C LEU A 18 4.82 -0.44 -9.17
N THR A 19 3.89 -1.24 -8.66
CA THR A 19 2.92 -0.84 -7.62
C THR A 19 3.61 -0.24 -6.39
N PRO A 20 4.51 -0.94 -5.68
CA PRO A 20 5.18 -0.40 -4.50
C PRO A 20 6.07 0.81 -4.83
N MET A 21 6.67 0.84 -6.02
CA MET A 21 7.49 1.98 -6.45
C MET A 21 6.63 3.26 -6.58
N PHE A 22 5.51 3.19 -7.30
CA PHE A 22 4.62 4.34 -7.45
C PHE A 22 3.93 4.71 -6.12
N SER A 23 3.57 3.73 -5.29
CA SER A 23 3.02 3.98 -3.96
C SER A 23 4.01 4.66 -3.01
N ALA A 24 5.30 4.34 -3.11
CA ALA A 24 6.35 5.01 -2.34
C ALA A 24 6.53 6.47 -2.79
N LEU A 25 6.56 6.70 -4.11
CA LEU A 25 6.67 8.07 -4.66
C LEU A 25 5.44 8.91 -4.32
N GLU A 26 4.23 8.36 -4.42
CA GLU A 26 2.98 9.00 -3.96
C GLU A 26 3.09 9.41 -2.50
N ALA A 27 3.53 8.49 -1.63
CA ALA A 27 3.69 8.76 -0.20
C ALA A 27 4.69 9.89 0.10
N VAL A 28 5.78 9.97 -0.66
CA VAL A 28 6.74 11.09 -0.54
C VAL A 28 6.09 12.42 -0.93
N MET A 29 5.32 12.45 -2.02
CA MET A 29 4.60 13.68 -2.43
C MET A 29 3.57 14.11 -1.38
N ASP A 30 2.82 13.17 -0.81
CA ASP A 30 1.84 13.44 0.25
C ASP A 30 2.47 14.12 1.47
N ILE A 31 3.70 13.73 1.83
CA ILE A 31 4.41 14.31 2.99
C ILE A 31 4.97 15.71 2.69
N LEU A 32 5.26 16.01 1.43
CA LEU A 32 5.71 17.35 1.03
C LEU A 32 4.59 18.40 1.12
N LEU A 33 3.32 18.03 0.96
CA LEU A 33 2.21 18.97 0.96
C LEU A 33 2.09 19.78 2.28
N PRO A 34 2.09 19.16 3.48
CA PRO A 34 2.08 19.93 4.74
C PRO A 34 3.31 20.83 4.90
N THR A 35 4.47 20.40 4.40
CA THR A 35 5.71 21.19 4.47
C THR A 35 5.62 22.46 3.61
N ILE A 36 5.10 22.34 2.38
CA ILE A 36 4.91 23.49 1.50
C ILE A 36 3.82 24.42 2.08
N MET A 37 2.79 23.87 2.72
CA MET A 37 1.76 24.65 3.40
C MET A 37 2.35 25.49 4.54
N ALA A 38 3.30 24.96 5.32
CA ALA A 38 4.02 25.72 6.34
C ALA A 38 4.77 26.91 5.70
N PHE A 39 5.41 26.74 4.55
CA PHE A 39 6.06 27.87 3.85
C PHE A 39 5.07 28.94 3.35
N ILE A 40 3.84 28.55 2.98
CA ILE A 40 2.80 29.53 2.64
C ILE A 40 2.45 30.39 3.85
N ILE A 41 2.37 29.76 5.04
CA ILE A 41 2.04 30.48 6.29
C ILE A 41 3.21 31.39 6.70
N ASP A 42 4.41 30.80 6.87
CA ASP A 42 5.57 31.52 7.46
C ASP A 42 6.15 32.59 6.54
N LEU A 43 6.19 32.34 5.24
CA LEU A 43 6.82 33.26 4.28
C LEU A 43 5.82 34.12 3.53
N GLY A 44 4.58 33.63 3.40
CA GLY A 44 3.52 34.35 2.69
C GLY A 44 2.62 35.15 3.64
N ILE A 45 1.88 34.47 4.51
CA ILE A 45 0.84 35.06 5.33
C ILE A 45 1.46 35.94 6.42
N GLU A 46 2.42 35.40 7.21
CA GLU A 46 3.02 36.18 8.32
C GLU A 46 3.82 37.40 7.83
N LYS A 47 4.44 37.30 6.65
CA LYS A 47 5.20 38.42 6.07
C LYS A 47 4.39 39.34 5.15
N GLY A 48 3.13 38.95 4.85
CA GLY A 48 2.27 39.69 3.94
C GLY A 48 2.77 39.69 2.48
N ASP A 49 3.59 38.69 2.11
CA ASP A 49 4.17 38.56 0.77
C ASP A 49 3.25 37.76 -0.16
N MET A 50 2.47 38.49 -0.97
CA MET A 50 1.57 37.88 -1.94
C MET A 50 2.30 37.03 -3.00
N ASN A 51 3.53 37.42 -3.38
CA ASN A 51 4.32 36.64 -4.35
C ASN A 51 4.72 35.28 -3.79
N ALA A 52 5.09 35.24 -2.51
CA ALA A 52 5.39 33.99 -1.83
C ALA A 52 4.14 33.08 -1.76
N ILE A 53 2.97 33.62 -1.44
CA ILE A 53 1.70 32.87 -1.42
C ILE A 53 1.41 32.23 -2.78
N VAL A 54 1.47 33.03 -3.85
CA VAL A 54 1.22 32.55 -5.21
C VAL A 54 2.25 31.49 -5.63
N LYS A 55 3.53 31.73 -5.37
CA LYS A 55 4.62 30.80 -5.71
C LYS A 55 4.45 29.43 -5.02
N TYR A 56 4.28 29.42 -3.70
CA TYR A 56 4.13 28.18 -2.94
C TYR A 56 2.75 27.56 -3.16
N GLY A 57 1.71 28.34 -3.44
CA GLY A 57 0.40 27.84 -3.84
C GLY A 57 0.45 27.07 -5.16
N LEU A 58 1.14 27.62 -6.18
CA LEU A 58 1.37 26.91 -7.44
C LEU A 58 2.21 25.64 -7.25
N LEU A 59 3.22 25.70 -6.38
CA LEU A 59 4.03 24.55 -6.05
C LEU A 59 3.21 23.44 -5.39
N THR A 60 2.35 23.81 -4.42
CA THR A 60 1.40 22.86 -3.78
C THR A 60 0.50 22.21 -4.82
N PHE A 61 -0.06 22.98 -5.73
CA PHE A 61 -0.90 22.47 -6.81
C PHE A 61 -0.14 21.49 -7.71
N ALA A 62 1.10 21.82 -8.11
CA ALA A 62 1.94 20.95 -8.93
C ALA A 62 2.27 19.63 -8.22
N VAL A 63 2.67 19.70 -6.94
CA VAL A 63 2.97 18.49 -6.13
C VAL A 63 1.73 17.63 -5.96
N ALA A 64 0.56 18.24 -5.68
CA ALA A 64 -0.70 17.50 -5.57
C ALA A 64 -1.11 16.82 -6.90
N ALA A 65 -0.90 17.49 -8.03
CA ALA A 65 -1.17 16.91 -9.34
C ALA A 65 -0.23 15.71 -9.63
N ILE A 66 1.06 15.81 -9.27
CA ILE A 66 2.01 14.71 -9.38
C ILE A 66 1.61 13.55 -8.45
N ALA A 67 1.24 13.83 -7.20
CA ALA A 67 0.77 12.82 -6.25
C ALA A 67 -0.44 12.06 -6.81
N LEU A 68 -1.41 12.78 -7.38
CA LEU A 68 -2.59 12.19 -8.02
C LEU A 68 -2.20 11.25 -9.16
N LEU A 69 -1.31 11.67 -10.05
CA LEU A 69 -0.85 10.85 -11.17
C LEU A 69 -0.14 9.57 -10.68
N LEU A 70 0.72 9.71 -9.68
CA LEU A 70 1.42 8.57 -9.07
C LEU A 70 0.43 7.61 -8.39
N GLY A 71 -0.59 8.13 -7.71
CA GLY A 71 -1.66 7.34 -7.10
C GLY A 71 -2.51 6.56 -8.12
N ILE A 72 -2.83 7.20 -9.25
CA ILE A 72 -3.53 6.55 -10.37
C ILE A 72 -2.67 5.42 -10.96
N LEU A 73 -1.37 5.66 -11.18
CA LEU A 73 -0.45 4.64 -11.69
C LEU A 73 -0.29 3.49 -10.68
N ALA A 74 -0.11 3.78 -9.41
CA ALA A 74 -0.06 2.77 -8.35
C ALA A 74 -1.33 1.92 -8.31
N GLY A 75 -2.51 2.56 -8.40
CA GLY A 75 -3.80 1.87 -8.46
C GLY A 75 -3.95 0.98 -9.69
N LYS A 76 -3.55 1.47 -10.87
CA LYS A 76 -3.59 0.72 -12.12
C LYS A 76 -2.73 -0.54 -12.04
N TYR A 77 -1.46 -0.40 -11.65
CA TYR A 77 -0.55 -1.55 -11.58
C TYR A 77 -0.93 -2.52 -10.46
N ALA A 78 -1.46 -2.05 -9.34
CA ALA A 78 -1.98 -2.90 -8.28
C ALA A 78 -3.18 -3.75 -8.74
N ALA A 79 -4.09 -3.14 -9.51
CA ALA A 79 -5.22 -3.84 -10.08
C ALA A 79 -4.77 -4.88 -11.12
N GLU A 80 -3.84 -4.52 -12.01
CA GLU A 80 -3.27 -5.41 -13.02
C GLU A 80 -2.56 -6.61 -12.37
N ALA A 81 -1.69 -6.36 -11.38
CA ALA A 81 -0.96 -7.41 -10.68
C ALA A 81 -1.89 -8.34 -9.91
N SER A 82 -2.86 -7.79 -9.16
CA SER A 82 -3.77 -8.60 -8.34
C SER A 82 -4.75 -9.41 -9.19
N THR A 83 -5.28 -8.84 -10.28
CA THR A 83 -6.19 -9.54 -11.18
C THR A 83 -5.46 -10.64 -11.96
N GLY A 84 -4.25 -10.35 -12.45
CA GLY A 84 -3.42 -11.35 -13.12
C GLY A 84 -3.00 -12.49 -12.19
N PHE A 85 -2.60 -12.17 -10.97
CA PHE A 85 -2.31 -13.18 -9.94
C PHE A 85 -3.52 -14.08 -9.67
N ALA A 86 -4.73 -13.49 -9.51
CA ALA A 86 -5.95 -14.26 -9.27
C ALA A 86 -6.34 -15.12 -10.49
N GLY A 87 -6.12 -14.62 -11.71
CA GLY A 87 -6.32 -15.39 -12.94
C GLY A 87 -5.43 -16.62 -12.97
N ASN A 88 -4.12 -16.44 -12.86
CA ASN A 88 -3.14 -17.52 -12.84
C ASN A 88 -3.41 -18.55 -11.71
N LEU A 89 -3.88 -18.06 -10.57
CA LEU A 89 -4.23 -18.94 -9.45
C LEU A 89 -5.47 -19.79 -9.77
N ARG A 90 -6.51 -19.19 -10.38
CA ARG A 90 -7.72 -19.92 -10.81
C ARG A 90 -7.38 -20.98 -11.87
N ASP A 91 -6.53 -20.64 -12.84
CA ASP A 91 -6.10 -21.58 -13.88
C ASP A 91 -5.35 -22.77 -13.27
N ALA A 92 -4.40 -22.52 -12.38
CA ALA A 92 -3.68 -23.57 -11.67
C ALA A 92 -4.59 -24.44 -10.78
N MET A 93 -5.59 -23.83 -10.13
CA MET A 93 -6.59 -24.58 -9.34
C MET A 93 -7.48 -25.42 -10.24
N TYR A 94 -7.93 -24.89 -11.38
CA TYR A 94 -8.75 -25.61 -12.33
C TYR A 94 -8.03 -26.81 -12.92
N GLU A 95 -6.76 -26.64 -13.34
CA GLU A 95 -5.91 -27.72 -13.82
C GLU A 95 -5.77 -28.84 -12.77
N ASN A 96 -5.51 -28.46 -11.52
CA ASN A 96 -5.44 -29.45 -10.44
C ASN A 96 -6.75 -30.20 -10.22
N ILE A 97 -7.90 -29.52 -10.30
CA ILE A 97 -9.23 -30.14 -10.12
C ILE A 97 -9.52 -31.16 -11.24
N GLN A 98 -9.08 -30.90 -12.48
CA GLN A 98 -9.23 -31.86 -13.57
C GLN A 98 -8.50 -33.18 -13.35
N HIS A 99 -7.46 -33.16 -12.56
CA HIS A 99 -6.71 -34.38 -12.18
C HIS A 99 -7.26 -35.09 -10.94
N TYR A 100 -8.35 -34.59 -10.33
CA TYR A 100 -8.96 -35.21 -9.15
C TYR A 100 -9.70 -36.47 -9.54
N SER A 101 -9.53 -37.56 -8.74
CA SER A 101 -10.38 -38.73 -8.79
C SER A 101 -11.78 -38.44 -8.23
N PHE A 102 -12.78 -39.25 -8.57
CA PHE A 102 -14.13 -39.15 -8.01
C PHE A 102 -14.12 -39.13 -6.48
N SER A 103 -13.26 -39.94 -5.84
CA SER A 103 -13.10 -39.98 -4.39
C SER A 103 -12.59 -38.65 -3.81
N ASN A 104 -11.79 -37.89 -4.54
CA ASN A 104 -11.32 -36.59 -4.12
C ASN A 104 -12.43 -35.53 -4.26
N ILE A 105 -13.23 -35.62 -5.32
CA ILE A 105 -14.37 -34.69 -5.53
C ILE A 105 -15.41 -34.87 -4.43
N ASP A 106 -15.72 -36.11 -4.06
CA ASP A 106 -16.66 -36.43 -2.96
C ASP A 106 -16.15 -35.89 -1.61
N LYS A 107 -14.85 -35.93 -1.36
CA LYS A 107 -14.22 -35.43 -0.14
C LYS A 107 -14.32 -33.91 0.00
N PHE A 108 -14.17 -33.16 -1.09
CA PHE A 108 -14.15 -31.70 -1.05
C PHE A 108 -15.50 -31.04 -1.33
N SER A 109 -16.50 -31.76 -1.75
CA SER A 109 -17.80 -31.33 -2.29
C SER A 109 -17.66 -30.36 -3.49
N THR A 110 -18.55 -30.47 -4.46
CA THR A 110 -18.54 -29.59 -5.63
C THR A 110 -18.78 -28.12 -5.25
N ALA A 111 -19.70 -27.87 -4.32
CA ALA A 111 -19.99 -26.53 -3.81
C ALA A 111 -18.77 -25.89 -3.12
N GLY A 112 -18.01 -26.66 -2.34
CA GLY A 112 -16.78 -26.21 -1.69
C GLY A 112 -15.68 -25.85 -2.68
N LEU A 113 -15.52 -26.63 -3.76
CA LEU A 113 -14.54 -26.33 -4.81
C LEU A 113 -14.92 -25.03 -5.56
N VAL A 114 -16.20 -24.84 -5.87
CA VAL A 114 -16.69 -23.61 -6.52
C VAL A 114 -16.44 -22.38 -5.63
N THR A 115 -16.75 -22.45 -4.33
CA THR A 115 -16.51 -21.34 -3.39
C THR A 115 -15.02 -20.98 -3.32
N ARG A 116 -14.13 -21.95 -3.29
CA ARG A 116 -12.67 -21.72 -3.29
C ARG A 116 -12.19 -21.05 -4.56
N MET A 117 -12.67 -21.45 -5.72
CA MET A 117 -12.28 -20.86 -7.01
C MET A 117 -12.85 -19.45 -7.23
N THR A 118 -13.97 -19.14 -6.59
CA THR A 118 -14.65 -17.84 -6.73
C THR A 118 -14.33 -16.92 -5.55
N THR A 119 -14.98 -17.12 -4.43
CA THR A 119 -14.94 -16.23 -3.26
C THR A 119 -13.55 -16.17 -2.62
N ASP A 120 -12.92 -17.32 -2.37
CA ASP A 120 -11.63 -17.35 -1.66
C ASP A 120 -10.52 -16.73 -2.52
N VAL A 121 -10.49 -17.02 -3.82
CA VAL A 121 -9.52 -16.40 -4.74
C VAL A 121 -9.77 -14.90 -4.87
N THR A 122 -11.02 -14.43 -4.88
CA THR A 122 -11.35 -13.01 -4.90
C THR A 122 -10.92 -12.31 -3.61
N ASN A 123 -11.12 -12.94 -2.46
CA ASN A 123 -10.64 -12.41 -1.18
C ASN A 123 -9.11 -12.33 -1.14
N LEU A 124 -8.42 -13.34 -1.68
CA LEU A 124 -6.97 -13.36 -1.79
C LEU A 124 -6.45 -12.28 -2.75
N GLN A 125 -7.14 -12.06 -3.88
CA GLN A 125 -6.86 -10.97 -4.82
C GLN A 125 -6.93 -9.60 -4.14
N ASN A 126 -8.02 -9.35 -3.39
CA ASN A 126 -8.20 -8.09 -2.67
C ASN A 126 -7.15 -7.89 -1.58
N ALA A 127 -6.85 -8.94 -0.82
CA ALA A 127 -5.80 -8.92 0.20
C ALA A 127 -4.42 -8.64 -0.42
N PHE A 128 -4.10 -9.25 -1.55
CA PHE A 128 -2.85 -9.04 -2.27
C PHE A 128 -2.74 -7.59 -2.76
N GLN A 129 -3.79 -7.06 -3.41
CA GLN A 129 -3.85 -5.68 -3.88
C GLN A 129 -3.65 -4.67 -2.74
N MET A 130 -4.30 -4.89 -1.60
CA MET A 130 -4.17 -4.03 -0.43
C MET A 130 -2.76 -4.13 0.18
N MET A 131 -2.20 -5.33 0.25
CA MET A 131 -0.86 -5.57 0.79
C MET A 131 0.22 -4.87 -0.04
N GLU A 132 0.17 -4.96 -1.38
CA GLU A 132 1.15 -4.31 -2.27
C GLU A 132 1.23 -2.80 -2.07
N ARG A 133 0.11 -2.13 -1.79
CA ARG A 133 0.06 -0.69 -1.54
C ARG A 133 0.45 -0.33 -0.11
N MET A 134 -0.15 -1.02 0.88
CA MET A 134 0.01 -0.66 2.30
C MET A 134 1.38 -1.02 2.87
N CYS A 135 1.96 -2.18 2.47
CA CYS A 135 3.26 -2.61 3.00
C CYS A 135 4.42 -1.68 2.64
N VAL A 136 4.27 -0.86 1.61
CA VAL A 136 5.28 0.14 1.23
C VAL A 136 4.90 1.53 1.71
N ARG A 137 3.64 1.93 1.52
CA ARG A 137 3.17 3.26 1.91
C ARG A 137 3.34 3.53 3.42
N ALA A 138 2.96 2.56 4.28
CA ALA A 138 3.02 2.74 5.73
C ALA A 138 4.46 2.94 6.27
N PRO A 139 5.47 2.11 5.92
CA PRO A 139 6.86 2.36 6.33
C PRO A 139 7.42 3.67 5.80
N VAL A 140 7.13 4.02 4.54
CA VAL A 140 7.59 5.28 3.94
C VAL A 140 7.03 6.46 4.71
N HIS A 141 5.70 6.49 4.98
CA HIS A 141 5.08 7.55 5.79
C HIS A 141 5.70 7.62 7.19
N LEU A 142 5.92 6.48 7.85
CA LEU A 142 6.49 6.44 9.20
C LEU A 142 7.90 7.04 9.23
N VAL A 143 8.78 6.60 8.31
CA VAL A 143 10.17 7.08 8.26
C VAL A 143 10.22 8.59 7.96
N PHE A 144 9.50 9.04 6.94
CA PHE A 144 9.48 10.46 6.59
C PHE A 144 8.81 11.32 7.66
N ALA A 145 7.72 10.85 8.28
CA ALA A 145 7.08 11.58 9.39
C ALA A 145 8.04 11.75 10.57
N LEU A 146 8.83 10.73 10.90
CA LEU A 146 9.86 10.84 11.94
C LEU A 146 10.96 11.82 11.54
N ILE A 147 11.47 11.77 10.30
CA ILE A 147 12.48 12.72 9.80
C ILE A 147 11.97 14.15 9.90
N MET A 148 10.73 14.40 9.47
CA MET A 148 10.12 15.73 9.53
C MET A 148 9.88 16.18 10.98
N ALA A 149 9.41 15.27 11.85
CA ALA A 149 9.19 15.59 13.26
C ALA A 149 10.50 16.00 13.95
N PHE A 150 11.62 15.31 13.68
CA PHE A 150 12.93 15.70 14.20
C PHE A 150 13.45 17.00 13.60
N GLY A 151 13.19 17.24 12.31
CA GLY A 151 13.61 18.48 11.63
C GLY A 151 12.90 19.74 12.14
N ILE A 152 11.63 19.63 12.50
CA ILE A 152 10.80 20.77 12.93
C ILE A 152 10.74 20.88 14.44
N GLY A 153 10.51 19.76 15.13
CA GLY A 153 10.20 19.70 16.58
C GLY A 153 11.41 19.46 17.49
N GLY A 154 12.60 19.16 16.95
CA GLY A 154 13.78 18.87 17.76
C GLY A 154 13.50 17.80 18.85
N PRO A 155 13.80 18.12 20.15
CA PRO A 155 13.60 17.13 21.24
C PRO A 155 12.16 16.70 21.46
N LEU A 156 11.16 17.49 21.06
CA LEU A 156 9.73 17.16 21.18
C LEU A 156 9.36 15.98 20.25
N ALA A 157 10.12 15.74 19.19
CA ALA A 157 9.94 14.60 18.32
C ALA A 157 10.11 13.24 19.05
N LEU A 158 10.80 13.20 20.20
CA LEU A 158 10.91 11.99 21.04
C LEU A 158 9.54 11.47 21.49
N ILE A 159 8.56 12.35 21.68
CA ILE A 159 7.19 11.95 22.02
C ILE A 159 6.61 11.03 20.93
N PHE A 160 6.87 11.33 19.67
CA PHE A 160 6.42 10.49 18.54
C PHE A 160 7.11 9.13 18.54
N VAL A 161 8.40 9.07 18.83
CA VAL A 161 9.15 7.79 18.94
C VAL A 161 8.56 6.92 20.02
N VAL A 162 8.28 7.49 21.20
CA VAL A 162 7.65 6.77 22.32
C VAL A 162 6.24 6.29 21.94
N ALA A 163 5.45 7.14 21.28
CA ALA A 163 4.11 6.77 20.82
C ALA A 163 4.14 5.63 19.79
N VAL A 164 5.07 5.66 18.83
CA VAL A 164 5.25 4.59 17.85
C VAL A 164 5.69 3.28 18.53
N ALA A 165 6.65 3.35 19.45
CA ALA A 165 7.10 2.18 20.21
C ALA A 165 5.96 1.58 21.03
N PHE A 166 5.15 2.42 21.68
CA PHE A 166 3.95 1.98 22.41
C PHE A 166 2.92 1.30 21.50
N LEU A 167 2.61 1.89 20.35
CA LEU A 167 1.68 1.31 19.37
C LEU A 167 2.18 -0.05 18.87
N LEU A 168 3.47 -0.17 18.56
CA LEU A 168 4.05 -1.43 18.12
C LEU A 168 3.97 -2.50 19.22
N ALA A 169 4.23 -2.13 20.49
CA ALA A 169 4.09 -3.04 21.62
C ALA A 169 2.64 -3.51 21.83
N VAL A 170 1.67 -2.60 21.71
CA VAL A 170 0.23 -2.95 21.79
C VAL A 170 -0.17 -3.87 20.62
N LEU A 171 0.24 -3.57 19.39
CA LEU A 171 -0.04 -4.43 18.25
C LEU A 171 0.58 -5.82 18.41
N ALA A 172 1.84 -5.90 18.84
CA ALA A 172 2.50 -7.17 19.06
C ALA A 172 1.81 -8.00 20.15
N SER A 173 1.37 -7.37 21.25
CA SER A 173 0.63 -8.04 22.32
C SER A 173 -0.75 -8.52 21.84
N THR A 174 -1.45 -7.72 21.04
CA THR A 174 -2.77 -8.08 20.50
C THR A 174 -2.67 -9.25 19.50
N VAL A 175 -1.67 -9.24 18.61
CA VAL A 175 -1.42 -10.33 17.67
C VAL A 175 -1.01 -11.62 18.42
N SER A 176 -0.18 -11.50 19.46
CA SER A 176 0.21 -12.65 20.29
C SER A 176 -0.96 -13.26 21.06
N TYR A 177 -1.97 -12.46 21.41
CA TYR A 177 -3.17 -12.94 22.13
C TYR A 177 -4.17 -13.66 21.20
N THR A 178 -4.10 -13.43 19.89
CA THR A 178 -5.02 -14.01 18.90
C THR A 178 -4.52 -15.35 18.33
N HIS A 179 -3.30 -15.76 18.65
CA HIS A 179 -2.71 -17.05 18.32
C HIS A 179 -2.70 -17.99 19.51
#